data_b70b4b8491e63a4b1cb3a16f0bf56c64
#
_entry.id   b70b4b8491e63a4b1cb3a16f0bf56c64
#
_cell.length_a   1.000
_cell.length_b   1.000
_cell.length_c   1.000
_cell.angle_alpha   90.00
_cell.angle_beta   90.00
_cell.angle_gamma   90.00
#
_symmetry.space_group_name_H-M   'P 1'
#
loop_
_entity.id
_entity.type
_entity.pdbx_description
1 polymer ?
#
loop_
_entity_poly.entity_id
_entity_poly.type
_entity_poly.pdbx_seq_one_letter_code
_entity_poly.pdbx_strand_id
1 'polypeptide(L)'
;QQRPVTLFRMFVAIAQGFIDGGQVIFLILFGYFWIYSIMRTGALNALISKLISGKEKSAKLFIPICILLWALAGSTYGELDTVWGLVPIFIAVAIAFGYDAIVGVCMCYGAVTVGFAAATTNPFTIGIAQSVAELKLFSGIGYRCIVFVVFVAVWTIITMSYGSKVKKDPTKSVVYGIDYSAFQIEPHQEGAFTGKQKVIVAGMALAIILIVVGSLVFGWYLNEMSAVFIIGGIVTSIIDKRSAENICDDLSTSFSQMMDAIVVVGLSRTILVIMKSGLIIDTVVYACASLMNGLPQWATAEMMLIFQNFLNFFIPSGSGQATAIMPIIVPLADLTGLSRQVAVLAYQFGDGYSNMLWPTASCAIAMGIAKIPLGKWYKFFLPVFGILFVMQSFFVILATFIHYV
;
A
#
# COMPACT_ATOMS: atom_id res chain seq x y z
N GLN A 1 14.81 28.64 -11.16
CA GLN A 1 16.27 28.47 -11.23
C GLN A 1 16.64 27.19 -10.50
N GLN A 2 17.27 26.26 -11.20
CA GLN A 2 17.81 25.03 -10.61
C GLN A 2 18.85 25.40 -9.54
N ARG A 3 18.83 24.70 -8.40
CA ARG A 3 19.85 24.86 -7.35
C ARG A 3 20.71 23.59 -7.32
N PRO A 4 21.99 23.64 -7.69
CA PRO A 4 22.86 22.48 -7.64
C PRO A 4 22.98 21.98 -6.20
N VAL A 5 22.69 20.69 -5.98
CA VAL A 5 22.86 20.04 -4.69
C VAL A 5 24.29 19.51 -4.63
N THR A 6 25.12 20.05 -3.74
CA THR A 6 26.50 19.58 -3.57
C THR A 6 26.53 18.16 -2.98
N LEU A 7 27.62 17.43 -3.25
CA LEU A 7 27.82 16.08 -2.70
C LEU A 7 27.64 16.03 -1.18
N PHE A 8 28.20 17.01 -0.45
CA PHE A 8 28.02 17.12 1.00
C PHE A 8 26.55 17.26 1.40
N ARG A 9 25.78 18.10 0.69
CA ARG A 9 24.33 18.24 0.95
C ARG A 9 23.54 16.97 0.64
N MET A 10 23.99 16.15 -0.31
CA MET A 10 23.37 14.83 -0.54
C MET A 10 23.50 13.91 0.69
N PHE A 11 24.67 13.91 1.35
CA PHE A 11 24.84 13.16 2.60
C PHE A 11 24.01 13.73 3.75
N VAL A 12 23.92 15.06 3.87
CA VAL A 12 23.02 15.71 4.86
C VAL A 12 21.58 15.35 4.61
N ALA A 13 21.15 15.22 3.35
CA ALA A 13 19.81 14.83 2.98
C ALA A 13 19.43 13.40 3.45
N ILE A 14 20.40 12.52 3.71
CA ILE A 14 20.14 11.20 4.25
C ILE A 14 19.52 11.32 5.65
N ALA A 15 20.15 12.07 6.55
CA ALA A 15 19.60 12.29 7.89
C ALA A 15 18.21 12.94 7.84
N GLN A 16 18.03 13.92 6.95
CA GLN A 16 16.72 14.56 6.72
C GLN A 16 15.68 13.57 6.20
N GLY A 17 16.06 12.64 5.33
CA GLY A 17 15.15 11.58 4.84
C GLY A 17 14.62 10.69 5.95
N PHE A 18 15.45 10.33 6.93
CA PHE A 18 14.99 9.59 8.12
C PHE A 18 14.04 10.42 9.00
N ILE A 19 14.33 11.71 9.18
CA ILE A 19 13.45 12.63 9.92
C ILE A 19 12.10 12.76 9.22
N ASP A 20 12.09 13.01 7.91
CA ASP A 20 10.87 13.14 7.11
C ASP A 20 10.08 11.82 7.01
N GLY A 21 10.77 10.68 7.11
CA GLY A 21 10.17 9.35 7.18
C GLY A 21 9.72 8.93 8.57
N GLY A 22 9.96 9.73 9.61
CA GLY A 22 9.83 9.35 11.02
C GLY A 22 8.47 8.77 11.39
N GLN A 23 7.37 9.36 10.94
CA GLN A 23 6.01 8.85 11.21
C GLN A 23 5.81 7.43 10.65
N VAL A 24 6.27 7.17 9.44
CA VAL A 24 6.21 5.85 8.81
C VAL A 24 7.10 4.85 9.54
N ILE A 25 8.30 5.27 9.92
CA ILE A 25 9.26 4.45 10.68
C ILE A 25 8.62 3.99 11.99
N PHE A 26 8.03 4.90 12.77
CA PHE A 26 7.39 4.55 14.05
C PHE A 26 6.14 3.68 13.85
N LEU A 27 5.36 3.92 12.80
CA LEU A 27 4.23 3.05 12.46
C LEU A 27 4.69 1.60 12.23
N ILE A 28 5.76 1.39 11.47
CA ILE A 28 6.33 0.07 11.19
C ILE A 28 6.84 -0.58 12.48
N LEU A 29 7.61 0.16 13.27
CA LEU A 29 8.21 -0.34 14.51
C LEU A 29 7.14 -0.79 15.51
N PHE A 30 6.15 0.04 15.80
CA PHE A 30 5.10 -0.27 16.76
C PHE A 30 4.10 -1.29 16.21
N GLY A 31 3.81 -1.26 14.91
CA GLY A 31 3.00 -2.28 14.25
C GLY A 31 3.64 -3.67 14.37
N TYR A 32 4.94 -3.77 14.08
CA TYR A 32 5.65 -5.04 14.22
C TYR A 32 5.83 -5.48 15.69
N PHE A 33 6.05 -4.56 16.63
CA PHE A 33 6.07 -4.87 18.06
C PHE A 33 4.75 -5.51 18.51
N TRP A 34 3.61 -4.97 18.09
CA TRP A 34 2.31 -5.55 18.41
C TRP A 34 2.14 -6.96 17.83
N ILE A 35 2.50 -7.14 16.56
CA ILE A 35 2.45 -8.46 15.91
C ILE A 35 3.38 -9.45 16.61
N TYR A 36 4.59 -9.05 16.93
CA TYR A 36 5.56 -9.86 17.66
C TYR A 36 5.01 -10.29 19.02
N SER A 37 4.39 -9.36 19.75
CA SER A 37 3.72 -9.66 21.02
C SER A 37 2.59 -10.68 20.85
N ILE A 38 1.75 -10.56 19.81
CA ILE A 38 0.68 -11.52 19.52
C ILE A 38 1.26 -12.90 19.15
N MET A 39 2.26 -12.96 18.30
CA MET A 39 2.91 -14.22 17.89
C MET A 39 3.44 -14.99 19.09
N ARG A 40 4.07 -14.33 20.04
CA ARG A 40 4.60 -14.96 21.26
C ARG A 40 3.53 -15.61 22.13
N THR A 41 2.29 -15.11 22.12
CA THR A 41 1.18 -15.69 22.87
C THR A 41 0.64 -16.99 22.25
N GLY A 42 1.03 -17.31 21.02
CA GLY A 42 0.44 -18.37 20.23
C GLY A 42 -1.00 -18.11 19.77
N ALA A 43 -1.55 -16.90 20.03
CA ALA A 43 -2.92 -16.56 19.65
C ALA A 43 -3.11 -16.56 18.14
N LEU A 44 -2.13 -16.07 17.39
CA LEU A 44 -2.14 -16.09 15.92
C LEU A 44 -2.07 -17.53 15.39
N ASN A 45 -1.22 -18.39 16.01
CA ASN A 45 -1.12 -19.81 15.68
C ASN A 45 -2.47 -20.52 15.87
N ALA A 46 -3.13 -20.29 17.02
CA ALA A 46 -4.43 -20.87 17.32
C ALA A 46 -5.53 -20.38 16.35
N LEU A 47 -5.54 -19.08 16.00
CA LEU A 47 -6.47 -18.52 15.03
C LEU A 47 -6.29 -19.18 13.65
N ILE A 48 -5.05 -19.25 13.17
CA ILE A 48 -4.73 -19.82 11.87
C ILE A 48 -5.01 -21.30 11.82
N SER A 49 -4.64 -22.07 12.87
CA SER A 49 -4.99 -23.51 12.97
C SER A 49 -6.49 -23.72 12.86
N LYS A 50 -7.29 -22.85 13.49
CA LYS A 50 -8.76 -22.91 13.38
C LYS A 50 -9.26 -22.55 11.98
N LEU A 51 -8.63 -21.61 11.30
CA LEU A 51 -8.98 -21.25 9.91
C LEU A 51 -8.61 -22.36 8.93
N ILE A 52 -7.47 -23.05 9.16
CA ILE A 52 -7.00 -24.15 8.30
C ILE A 52 -7.82 -25.42 8.51
N SER A 53 -8.20 -25.75 9.76
CA SER A 53 -9.00 -26.95 10.07
C SER A 53 -10.39 -26.94 9.40
N GLY A 54 -10.82 -25.80 8.90
CA GLY A 54 -12.07 -25.58 8.19
C GLY A 54 -12.01 -25.87 6.68
N LYS A 55 -11.34 -26.94 6.21
CA LYS A 55 -11.31 -27.44 4.82
C LYS A 55 -10.62 -26.49 3.80
N GLU A 56 -10.01 -27.07 2.77
CA GLU A 56 -9.33 -26.41 1.63
C GLU A 56 -10.18 -25.32 0.92
N LYS A 57 -11.51 -25.40 1.04
CA LYS A 57 -12.46 -24.38 0.57
C LYS A 57 -12.32 -23.05 1.33
N SER A 58 -11.90 -23.08 2.62
CA SER A 58 -11.79 -21.86 3.43
C SER A 58 -10.66 -20.95 2.95
N ALA A 59 -9.51 -21.50 2.56
CA ALA A 59 -8.39 -20.70 2.03
C ALA A 59 -8.75 -20.05 0.70
N LYS A 60 -9.46 -20.76 -0.19
CA LYS A 60 -9.88 -20.24 -1.51
C LYS A 60 -10.87 -19.08 -1.40
N LEU A 61 -11.67 -19.04 -0.33
CA LEU A 61 -12.61 -17.96 -0.08
C LEU A 61 -11.99 -16.83 0.76
N PHE A 62 -11.07 -17.15 1.65
CA PHE A 62 -10.43 -16.20 2.54
C PHE A 62 -9.61 -15.14 1.76
N ILE A 63 -8.81 -15.56 0.77
CA ILE A 63 -7.97 -14.66 -0.03
C ILE A 63 -8.82 -13.60 -0.77
N PRO A 64 -9.85 -13.97 -1.55
CA PRO A 64 -10.71 -12.99 -2.22
C PRO A 64 -11.43 -12.04 -1.25
N ILE A 65 -11.87 -12.54 -0.09
CA ILE A 65 -12.51 -11.69 0.93
C ILE A 65 -11.52 -10.67 1.48
N CYS A 66 -10.30 -11.07 1.83
CA CYS A 66 -9.27 -10.14 2.29
C CYS A 66 -8.96 -9.09 1.22
N ILE A 67 -8.79 -9.52 -0.04
CA ILE A 67 -8.54 -8.60 -1.16
C ILE A 67 -9.68 -7.59 -1.28
N LEU A 68 -10.94 -8.02 -1.24
CA LEU A 68 -12.09 -7.13 -1.34
C LEU A 68 -12.15 -6.13 -0.17
N LEU A 69 -11.94 -6.59 1.06
CA LEU A 69 -11.99 -5.73 2.25
C LEU A 69 -10.91 -4.64 2.22
N TRP A 70 -9.66 -5.01 1.90
CA TRP A 70 -8.57 -4.05 1.79
C TRP A 70 -8.72 -3.13 0.58
N ALA A 71 -9.19 -3.64 -0.55
CA ALA A 71 -9.48 -2.81 -1.70
C ALA A 71 -10.60 -1.80 -1.42
N LEU A 72 -11.66 -2.19 -0.70
CA LEU A 72 -12.70 -1.25 -0.24
C LEU A 72 -12.12 -0.18 0.67
N ALA A 73 -11.25 -0.54 1.60
CA ALA A 73 -10.57 0.42 2.48
C ALA A 73 -9.77 1.47 1.68
N GLY A 74 -8.93 1.03 0.75
CA GLY A 74 -8.17 1.92 -0.14
C GLY A 74 -9.07 2.80 -1.01
N SER A 75 -10.15 2.23 -1.56
CA SER A 75 -11.06 2.91 -2.48
C SER A 75 -11.94 3.97 -1.81
N THR A 76 -12.35 3.75 -0.57
CA THR A 76 -13.36 4.59 0.11
C THR A 76 -12.75 5.67 0.97
N TYR A 77 -11.92 5.35 1.93
CA TYR A 77 -11.32 6.33 2.83
C TYR A 77 -9.81 6.53 2.65
N GLY A 78 -9.23 5.91 1.61
CA GLY A 78 -7.85 6.19 1.21
C GLY A 78 -6.82 5.47 2.07
N GLU A 79 -7.18 4.31 2.64
CA GLU A 79 -6.23 3.47 3.35
C GLU A 79 -5.10 3.02 2.42
N LEU A 80 -3.86 3.22 2.83
CA LEU A 80 -2.68 2.70 2.14
C LEU A 80 -1.54 2.39 3.12
N ASP A 81 -1.33 3.28 4.07
CA ASP A 81 -0.10 3.31 4.86
C ASP A 81 -0.17 2.38 6.10
N THR A 82 -1.34 2.25 6.74
CA THR A 82 -1.48 1.43 7.95
C THR A 82 -1.38 -0.06 7.69
N VAL A 83 -1.65 -0.48 6.45
CA VAL A 83 -1.53 -1.89 6.06
C VAL A 83 -0.10 -2.41 6.20
N TRP A 84 0.91 -1.54 6.17
CA TRP A 84 2.31 -1.95 6.31
C TRP A 84 2.56 -2.68 7.63
N GLY A 85 2.00 -2.17 8.73
CA GLY A 85 2.09 -2.83 10.02
C GLY A 85 1.46 -4.22 10.08
N LEU A 86 0.56 -4.55 9.14
CA LEU A 86 -0.17 -5.82 9.09
C LEU A 86 0.40 -6.82 8.07
N VAL A 87 1.28 -6.38 7.16
CA VAL A 87 1.89 -7.25 6.13
C VAL A 87 2.44 -8.56 6.69
N PRO A 88 3.19 -8.58 7.83
CA PRO A 88 3.71 -9.82 8.40
C PRO A 88 2.63 -10.84 8.74
N ILE A 89 1.46 -10.39 9.21
CA ILE A 89 0.33 -11.27 9.53
C ILE A 89 -0.17 -11.98 8.26
N PHE A 90 -0.37 -11.22 7.18
CA PHE A 90 -0.88 -11.77 5.92
C PHE A 90 0.11 -12.71 5.24
N ILE A 91 1.42 -12.45 5.39
CA ILE A 91 2.47 -13.39 4.95
C ILE A 91 2.38 -14.68 5.75
N ALA A 92 2.31 -14.60 7.07
CA ALA A 92 2.18 -15.76 7.94
C ALA A 92 0.93 -16.60 7.61
N VAL A 93 -0.20 -15.93 7.38
CA VAL A 93 -1.46 -16.60 6.96
C VAL A 93 -1.31 -17.27 5.58
N ALA A 94 -0.71 -16.58 4.61
CA ALA A 94 -0.50 -17.14 3.27
C ALA A 94 0.39 -18.40 3.32
N ILE A 95 1.51 -18.34 4.05
CA ILE A 95 2.42 -19.47 4.23
C ILE A 95 1.69 -20.64 4.91
N ALA A 96 0.91 -20.38 5.94
CA ALA A 96 0.14 -21.39 6.65
C ALA A 96 -0.94 -22.07 5.76
N PHE A 97 -1.48 -21.37 4.77
CA PHE A 97 -2.36 -21.95 3.76
C PHE A 97 -1.61 -22.69 2.62
N GLY A 98 -0.28 -22.75 2.67
CA GLY A 98 0.57 -23.41 1.66
C GLY A 98 0.85 -22.54 0.43
N TYR A 99 0.72 -21.21 0.57
CA TYR A 99 1.14 -20.22 -0.40
C TYR A 99 2.52 -19.64 -0.02
N ASP A 100 2.95 -18.59 -0.69
CA ASP A 100 4.21 -17.89 -0.39
C ASP A 100 3.96 -16.44 0.09
N ALA A 101 5.07 -15.75 0.41
CA ALA A 101 5.03 -14.37 0.89
C ALA A 101 4.44 -13.39 -0.15
N ILE A 102 4.59 -13.66 -1.47
CA ILE A 102 3.99 -12.83 -2.51
C ILE A 102 2.47 -12.83 -2.40
N VAL A 103 1.85 -14.00 -2.19
CA VAL A 103 0.39 -14.08 -1.99
C VAL A 103 -0.03 -13.29 -0.76
N GLY A 104 0.73 -13.39 0.35
CA GLY A 104 0.48 -12.61 1.56
C GLY A 104 0.50 -11.11 1.32
N VAL A 105 1.50 -10.60 0.61
CA VAL A 105 1.61 -9.19 0.21
C VAL A 105 0.47 -8.79 -0.73
N CYS A 106 0.11 -9.64 -1.70
CA CYS A 106 -1.00 -9.37 -2.62
C CYS A 106 -2.36 -9.30 -1.92
N MET A 107 -2.56 -10.07 -0.82
CA MET A 107 -3.80 -10.08 -0.05
C MET A 107 -4.06 -8.79 0.73
N CYS A 108 -3.02 -8.06 1.12
CA CYS A 108 -3.14 -6.84 1.92
C CYS A 108 -2.60 -5.61 1.17
N TYR A 109 -1.29 -5.44 1.06
CA TYR A 109 -0.68 -4.29 0.41
C TYR A 109 -1.11 -4.13 -1.06
N GLY A 110 -1.04 -5.20 -1.86
CA GLY A 110 -1.46 -5.14 -3.26
C GLY A 110 -2.96 -4.86 -3.40
N ALA A 111 -3.79 -5.46 -2.53
CA ALA A 111 -5.22 -5.25 -2.53
C ALA A 111 -5.62 -3.81 -2.18
N VAL A 112 -5.04 -3.26 -1.09
CA VAL A 112 -5.32 -1.88 -0.69
C VAL A 112 -4.85 -0.89 -1.75
N THR A 113 -3.68 -1.13 -2.37
CA THR A 113 -3.14 -0.26 -3.42
C THR A 113 -4.00 -0.28 -4.68
N VAL A 114 -4.50 -1.46 -5.09
CA VAL A 114 -5.45 -1.57 -6.22
C VAL A 114 -6.76 -0.82 -5.91
N GLY A 115 -7.27 -0.96 -4.70
CA GLY A 115 -8.45 -0.21 -4.26
C GLY A 115 -8.21 1.30 -4.22
N PHE A 116 -7.07 1.73 -3.69
CA PHE A 116 -6.64 3.13 -3.65
C PHE A 116 -6.52 3.72 -5.06
N ALA A 117 -5.94 2.97 -6.00
CA ALA A 117 -5.83 3.39 -7.40
C ALA A 117 -7.20 3.47 -8.10
N ALA A 118 -8.08 2.51 -7.85
CA ALA A 118 -9.46 2.49 -8.34
C ALA A 118 -10.42 3.18 -7.35
N ALA A 119 -10.01 4.31 -6.76
CA ALA A 119 -10.74 4.99 -5.71
C ALA A 119 -12.13 5.46 -6.15
N THR A 120 -13.11 5.29 -5.27
CA THR A 120 -14.50 5.74 -5.45
C THR A 120 -14.78 7.05 -4.70
N THR A 121 -14.43 7.09 -3.41
CA THR A 121 -14.71 8.22 -2.51
C THR A 121 -13.52 8.62 -1.64
N ASN A 122 -12.30 8.23 -2.05
CA ASN A 122 -11.08 8.58 -1.31
C ASN A 122 -10.91 10.10 -1.18
N PRO A 123 -11.00 10.67 0.04
CA PRO A 123 -10.94 12.12 0.24
C PRO A 123 -9.55 12.70 0.01
N PHE A 124 -8.49 11.89 0.22
CA PHE A 124 -7.10 12.33 0.16
C PHE A 124 -6.54 12.41 -1.27
N THR A 125 -7.20 11.76 -2.22
CA THR A 125 -6.79 11.78 -3.64
C THR A 125 -7.90 12.38 -4.49
N ILE A 126 -8.98 11.64 -4.74
CA ILE A 126 -10.10 12.12 -5.56
C ILE A 126 -10.71 13.39 -4.99
N GLY A 127 -10.92 13.46 -3.67
CA GLY A 127 -11.51 14.64 -3.03
C GLY A 127 -10.65 15.89 -3.29
N ILE A 128 -9.34 15.81 -3.11
CA ILE A 128 -8.41 16.91 -3.39
C ILE A 128 -8.37 17.23 -4.89
N ALA A 129 -8.19 16.20 -5.73
CA ALA A 129 -8.09 16.40 -7.18
C ALA A 129 -9.36 17.03 -7.77
N GLN A 130 -10.55 16.57 -7.36
CA GLN A 130 -11.83 17.14 -7.78
C GLN A 130 -12.03 18.55 -7.24
N SER A 131 -11.61 18.83 -5.99
CA SER A 131 -11.67 20.20 -5.44
C SER A 131 -10.82 21.17 -6.25
N VAL A 132 -9.59 20.79 -6.60
CA VAL A 132 -8.70 21.62 -7.46
C VAL A 132 -9.27 21.75 -8.88
N ALA A 133 -9.92 20.70 -9.39
CA ALA A 133 -10.57 20.69 -10.70
C ALA A 133 -11.94 21.42 -10.70
N GLU A 134 -12.37 21.99 -9.57
CA GLU A 134 -13.68 22.66 -9.43
C GLU A 134 -14.85 21.73 -9.80
N LEU A 135 -14.71 20.44 -9.52
CA LEU A 135 -15.74 19.44 -9.73
C LEU A 135 -16.53 19.19 -8.44
N LYS A 136 -17.78 18.76 -8.58
CA LYS A 136 -18.54 18.28 -7.42
C LYS A 136 -17.83 17.06 -6.81
N LEU A 137 -17.61 17.11 -5.49
CA LEU A 137 -16.95 16.02 -4.77
C LEU A 137 -17.63 14.68 -5.02
N PHE A 138 -16.81 13.69 -5.32
CA PHE A 138 -17.20 12.32 -5.64
C PHE A 138 -18.15 12.17 -6.83
N SER A 139 -18.27 13.20 -7.71
CA SER A 139 -18.98 13.06 -8.99
C SER A 139 -18.30 12.00 -9.87
N GLY A 140 -19.08 11.44 -10.79
CA GLY A 140 -18.59 10.35 -11.64
C GLY A 140 -18.42 8.99 -10.93
N ILE A 141 -18.98 8.82 -9.72
CA ILE A 141 -18.83 7.62 -8.88
C ILE A 141 -19.29 6.34 -9.59
N GLY A 142 -20.32 6.39 -10.43
CA GLY A 142 -20.82 5.21 -11.13
C GLY A 142 -19.75 4.54 -12.01
N TYR A 143 -19.02 5.33 -12.79
CA TYR A 143 -17.91 4.85 -13.61
C TYR A 143 -16.77 4.29 -12.73
N ARG A 144 -16.43 5.00 -11.64
CA ARG A 144 -15.38 4.58 -10.70
C ARG A 144 -15.73 3.26 -10.01
N CYS A 145 -17.01 3.01 -9.69
CA CYS A 145 -17.45 1.72 -9.15
C CYS A 145 -17.24 0.57 -10.14
N ILE A 146 -17.55 0.79 -11.43
CA ILE A 146 -17.28 -0.22 -12.48
C ILE A 146 -15.78 -0.51 -12.56
N VAL A 147 -14.96 0.54 -12.61
CA VAL A 147 -13.50 0.44 -12.61
C VAL A 147 -13.01 -0.35 -11.39
N PHE A 148 -13.47 0.00 -10.20
CA PHE A 148 -13.11 -0.68 -8.95
C PHE A 148 -13.39 -2.18 -9.02
N VAL A 149 -14.60 -2.56 -9.39
CA VAL A 149 -14.99 -3.99 -9.49
C VAL A 149 -14.10 -4.74 -10.47
N VAL A 150 -13.83 -4.17 -11.64
CA VAL A 150 -13.02 -4.82 -12.67
C VAL A 150 -11.57 -4.99 -12.20
N PHE A 151 -10.95 -3.95 -11.65
CA PHE A 151 -9.55 -4.02 -11.19
C PHE A 151 -9.38 -4.98 -10.00
N VAL A 152 -10.31 -4.96 -9.03
CA VAL A 152 -10.28 -5.88 -7.88
C VAL A 152 -10.48 -7.33 -8.34
N ALA A 153 -11.39 -7.57 -9.29
CA ALA A 153 -11.59 -8.90 -9.86
C ALA A 153 -10.33 -9.42 -10.56
N VAL A 154 -9.70 -8.60 -11.41
CA VAL A 154 -8.47 -8.95 -12.11
C VAL A 154 -7.32 -9.19 -11.13
N TRP A 155 -7.15 -8.33 -10.12
CA TRP A 155 -6.14 -8.52 -9.07
C TRP A 155 -6.36 -9.84 -8.31
N THR A 156 -7.60 -10.15 -7.97
CA THR A 156 -7.96 -11.40 -7.31
C THR A 156 -7.63 -12.61 -8.18
N ILE A 157 -7.96 -12.57 -9.48
CA ILE A 157 -7.67 -13.64 -10.42
C ILE A 157 -6.16 -13.85 -10.55
N ILE A 158 -5.37 -12.78 -10.68
CA ILE A 158 -3.91 -12.85 -10.78
C ILE A 158 -3.33 -13.48 -9.51
N THR A 159 -3.73 -12.99 -8.33
CA THR A 159 -3.25 -13.48 -7.03
C THR A 159 -3.58 -14.97 -6.85
N MET A 160 -4.83 -15.36 -7.13
CA MET A 160 -5.27 -16.76 -7.01
C MET A 160 -4.60 -17.67 -8.03
N SER A 161 -4.40 -17.20 -9.26
CA SER A 161 -3.71 -17.95 -10.32
C SER A 161 -2.24 -18.20 -9.96
N TYR A 162 -1.54 -17.16 -9.52
CA TYR A 162 -0.16 -17.29 -9.03
C TYR A 162 -0.09 -18.22 -7.80
N GLY A 163 -0.92 -17.97 -6.79
CA GLY A 163 -0.96 -18.79 -5.58
C GLY A 163 -1.26 -20.26 -5.88
N SER A 164 -2.16 -20.55 -6.82
CA SER A 164 -2.47 -21.92 -7.20
C SER A 164 -1.29 -22.64 -7.87
N LYS A 165 -0.44 -21.91 -8.62
CA LYS A 165 0.80 -22.46 -9.21
C LYS A 165 1.82 -22.77 -8.12
N VAL A 166 2.02 -21.84 -7.19
CA VAL A 166 2.96 -22.00 -6.06
C VAL A 166 2.53 -23.12 -5.14
N LYS A 167 1.23 -23.23 -4.84
CA LYS A 167 0.70 -24.30 -3.96
C LYS A 167 0.88 -25.69 -4.56
N LYS A 168 0.79 -25.83 -5.90
CA LYS A 168 1.03 -27.10 -6.61
C LYS A 168 2.52 -27.44 -6.69
N ASP A 169 3.36 -26.45 -6.86
CA ASP A 169 4.80 -26.59 -7.03
C ASP A 169 5.52 -25.40 -6.40
N PRO A 170 5.99 -25.54 -5.16
CA PRO A 170 6.68 -24.44 -4.45
C PRO A 170 7.91 -23.89 -5.17
N THR A 171 8.54 -24.67 -6.07
CA THR A 171 9.71 -24.20 -6.84
C THR A 171 9.35 -23.10 -7.85
N LYS A 172 8.06 -22.94 -8.18
CA LYS A 172 7.54 -21.87 -9.05
C LYS A 172 7.36 -20.54 -8.34
N SER A 173 7.54 -20.51 -7.03
CA SER A 173 7.53 -19.26 -6.27
C SER A 173 8.70 -18.38 -6.71
N VAL A 174 8.44 -17.10 -6.96
CA VAL A 174 9.51 -16.12 -7.26
C VAL A 174 10.41 -15.87 -6.06
N VAL A 175 9.94 -16.19 -4.85
CA VAL A 175 10.68 -16.07 -3.60
C VAL A 175 11.18 -17.43 -3.08
N TYR A 176 11.19 -18.46 -3.94
CA TYR A 176 11.71 -19.76 -3.58
C TYR A 176 13.18 -19.67 -3.10
N GLY A 177 13.49 -20.36 -2.02
CA GLY A 177 14.81 -20.36 -1.40
C GLY A 177 15.09 -19.19 -0.45
N ILE A 178 14.15 -18.26 -0.25
CA ILE A 178 14.25 -17.24 0.78
C ILE A 178 13.72 -17.80 2.10
N ASP A 179 14.46 -17.54 3.18
CA ASP A 179 14.04 -17.96 4.52
C ASP A 179 12.94 -17.03 5.06
N TYR A 180 11.75 -17.60 5.27
CA TYR A 180 10.60 -16.96 5.89
C TYR A 180 10.26 -17.54 7.27
N SER A 181 11.22 -18.20 7.94
CA SER A 181 11.00 -18.80 9.27
C SER A 181 10.48 -17.78 10.29
N ALA A 182 10.91 -16.51 10.18
CA ALA A 182 10.42 -15.42 11.03
C ALA A 182 8.91 -15.14 10.89
N PHE A 183 8.28 -15.58 9.80
CA PHE A 183 6.83 -15.47 9.56
C PHE A 183 6.13 -16.84 9.62
N GLN A 184 6.89 -17.93 9.84
CA GLN A 184 6.28 -19.24 9.98
C GLN A 184 5.58 -19.33 11.34
N ILE A 185 4.36 -19.80 11.28
CA ILE A 185 3.57 -20.10 12.45
C ILE A 185 3.71 -21.60 12.68
N GLU A 186 4.36 -21.98 13.80
CA GLU A 186 4.39 -23.38 14.18
C GLU A 186 2.96 -23.88 14.39
N PRO A 187 2.58 -25.02 13.77
CA PRO A 187 1.28 -25.62 14.02
C PRO A 187 1.17 -25.88 15.53
N HIS A 188 0.29 -25.15 16.18
CA HIS A 188 0.00 -25.45 17.58
C HIS A 188 -0.58 -26.87 17.63
N GLN A 189 0.03 -27.75 18.43
CA GLN A 189 -0.56 -29.05 18.72
C GLN A 189 -2.03 -28.84 19.13
N GLU A 190 -2.92 -29.71 18.68
CA GLU A 190 -4.37 -29.67 18.88
C GLU A 190 -4.77 -29.36 20.34
N GLY A 191 -4.74 -28.09 20.70
CA GLY A 191 -5.23 -27.56 21.96
C GLY A 191 -6.39 -26.62 21.70
N ALA A 192 -7.43 -26.72 22.52
CA ALA A 192 -8.57 -25.82 22.42
C ALA A 192 -8.10 -24.35 22.48
N PHE A 193 -8.61 -23.54 21.57
CA PHE A 193 -8.40 -22.09 21.54
C PHE A 193 -8.69 -21.50 22.93
N THR A 194 -7.66 -21.15 23.67
CA THR A 194 -7.78 -20.77 25.09
C THR A 194 -8.54 -19.45 25.25
N GLY A 195 -9.17 -19.26 26.42
CA GLY A 195 -9.85 -18.00 26.73
C GLY A 195 -8.95 -16.78 26.56
N LYS A 196 -7.67 -16.86 26.96
CA LYS A 196 -6.65 -15.84 26.79
C LYS A 196 -6.41 -15.51 25.30
N GLN A 197 -6.21 -16.53 24.47
CA GLN A 197 -6.00 -16.36 23.02
C GLN A 197 -7.22 -15.74 22.33
N LYS A 198 -8.44 -16.10 22.76
CA LYS A 198 -9.68 -15.48 22.26
C LYS A 198 -9.75 -13.99 22.57
N VAL A 199 -9.36 -13.58 23.78
CA VAL A 199 -9.31 -12.16 24.19
C VAL A 199 -8.29 -11.40 23.36
N ILE A 200 -7.11 -11.95 23.12
CA ILE A 200 -6.07 -11.33 22.30
C ILE A 200 -6.53 -11.14 20.85
N VAL A 201 -7.13 -12.17 20.24
CA VAL A 201 -7.68 -12.09 18.88
C VAL A 201 -8.85 -11.10 18.79
N ALA A 202 -9.73 -11.08 19.79
CA ALA A 202 -10.80 -10.09 19.86
C ALA A 202 -10.25 -8.67 20.01
N GLY A 203 -9.19 -8.49 20.83
CA GLY A 203 -8.46 -7.23 20.95
C GLY A 203 -7.82 -6.78 19.63
N MET A 204 -7.26 -7.70 18.86
CA MET A 204 -6.73 -7.44 17.52
C MET A 204 -7.84 -6.95 16.56
N ALA A 205 -8.97 -7.63 16.53
CA ALA A 205 -10.11 -7.23 15.72
C ALA A 205 -10.64 -5.85 16.13
N LEU A 206 -10.75 -5.60 17.45
CA LEU A 206 -11.18 -4.31 17.99
C LEU A 206 -10.21 -3.18 17.60
N ALA A 207 -8.90 -3.42 17.67
CA ALA A 207 -7.90 -2.40 17.27
C ALA A 207 -7.99 -2.08 15.78
N ILE A 208 -8.21 -3.06 14.91
CA ILE A 208 -8.43 -2.83 13.47
C ILE A 208 -9.69 -1.98 13.27
N ILE A 209 -10.80 -2.32 13.94
CA ILE A 209 -12.05 -1.53 13.89
C ILE A 209 -11.79 -0.10 14.39
N LEU A 210 -11.04 0.05 15.47
CA LEU A 210 -10.70 1.35 16.06
C LEU A 210 -9.88 2.21 15.09
N ILE A 211 -8.92 1.63 14.38
CA ILE A 211 -8.13 2.30 13.34
C ILE A 211 -9.06 2.78 12.21
N VAL A 212 -9.93 1.90 11.70
CA VAL A 212 -10.87 2.24 10.63
C VAL A 212 -11.82 3.37 11.06
N VAL A 213 -12.44 3.25 12.23
CA VAL A 213 -13.36 4.27 12.75
C VAL A 213 -12.59 5.56 13.08
N GLY A 214 -11.39 5.45 13.66
CA GLY A 214 -10.51 6.57 13.96
C GLY A 214 -10.16 7.38 12.71
N SER A 215 -9.79 6.70 11.64
CA SER A 215 -9.48 7.32 10.36
C SER A 215 -10.72 7.98 9.73
N LEU A 216 -11.86 7.29 9.69
CA LEU A 216 -13.08 7.77 9.04
C LEU A 216 -13.77 8.92 9.80
N VAL A 217 -13.81 8.84 11.14
CA VAL A 217 -14.64 9.74 11.97
C VAL A 217 -13.80 10.86 12.58
N PHE A 218 -12.57 10.54 13.02
CA PHE A 218 -11.72 11.45 13.78
C PHE A 218 -10.52 11.97 12.98
N GLY A 219 -10.35 11.53 11.72
CA GLY A 219 -9.23 11.95 10.86
C GLY A 219 -7.87 11.47 11.38
N TRP A 220 -7.82 10.33 12.08
CA TRP A 220 -6.56 9.74 12.54
C TRP A 220 -5.64 9.45 11.37
N TYR A 221 -4.35 9.62 11.60
CA TYR A 221 -3.29 9.35 10.64
C TYR A 221 -2.17 8.52 11.31
N LEU A 222 -0.97 8.53 10.77
CA LEU A 222 0.11 7.61 11.15
C LEU A 222 0.46 7.63 12.65
N ASN A 223 0.40 8.80 13.31
CA ASN A 223 0.74 8.92 14.73
C ASN A 223 -0.28 8.24 15.64
N GLU A 224 -1.57 8.49 15.40
CA GLU A 224 -2.66 7.90 16.18
C GLU A 224 -2.72 6.39 15.95
N MET A 225 -2.48 5.93 14.74
CA MET A 225 -2.39 4.51 14.42
C MET A 225 -1.18 3.85 15.08
N SER A 226 -0.03 4.52 15.12
CA SER A 226 1.14 4.09 15.87
C SER A 226 0.83 3.95 17.37
N ALA A 227 0.03 4.88 17.93
CA ALA A 227 -0.43 4.80 19.32
C ALA A 227 -1.32 3.57 19.56
N VAL A 228 -2.23 3.24 18.64
CA VAL A 228 -3.04 2.01 18.73
C VAL A 228 -2.16 0.77 18.71
N PHE A 229 -1.14 0.73 17.85
CA PHE A 229 -0.23 -0.41 17.77
C PHE A 229 0.62 -0.59 19.03
N ILE A 230 1.19 0.48 19.59
CA ILE A 230 1.98 0.38 20.83
C ILE A 230 1.10 -0.04 22.01
N ILE A 231 -0.11 0.55 22.14
CA ILE A 231 -1.07 0.17 23.18
C ILE A 231 -1.46 -1.31 22.99
N GLY A 232 -1.73 -1.75 21.77
CA GLY A 232 -2.04 -3.13 21.45
C GLY A 232 -0.92 -4.10 21.85
N GLY A 233 0.34 -3.74 21.58
CA GLY A 233 1.52 -4.52 21.99
C GLY A 233 1.66 -4.63 23.51
N ILE A 234 1.55 -3.52 24.21
CA ILE A 234 1.63 -3.46 25.68
C ILE A 234 0.49 -4.27 26.32
N VAL A 235 -0.76 -4.06 25.89
CA VAL A 235 -1.95 -4.75 26.43
C VAL A 235 -1.84 -6.26 26.16
N THR A 236 -1.42 -6.66 24.97
CA THR A 236 -1.20 -8.08 24.64
C THR A 236 -0.15 -8.69 25.56
N SER A 237 0.96 -7.99 25.80
CA SER A 237 2.03 -8.45 26.69
C SER A 237 1.58 -8.55 28.16
N ILE A 238 0.75 -7.60 28.64
CA ILE A 238 0.16 -7.64 29.98
C ILE A 238 -0.80 -8.84 30.12
N ILE A 239 -1.66 -9.08 29.13
CA ILE A 239 -2.54 -10.25 29.10
C ILE A 239 -1.71 -11.54 29.14
N ASP A 240 -0.52 -11.53 28.51
CA ASP A 240 0.45 -12.62 28.53
C ASP A 240 1.24 -12.73 29.84
N LYS A 241 1.00 -11.83 30.81
CA LYS A 241 1.70 -11.76 32.11
C LYS A 241 3.21 -11.53 31.95
N ARG A 242 3.63 -10.77 30.95
CA ARG A 242 5.02 -10.38 30.74
C ARG A 242 5.43 -9.31 31.75
N SER A 243 6.64 -9.40 32.28
CA SER A 243 7.23 -8.33 33.10
C SER A 243 7.56 -7.10 32.25
N ALA A 244 7.70 -5.93 32.86
CA ALA A 244 8.11 -4.71 32.17
C ALA A 244 9.46 -4.88 31.45
N GLU A 245 10.42 -5.55 32.06
CA GLU A 245 11.72 -5.88 31.45
C GLU A 245 11.53 -6.69 30.17
N ASN A 246 10.74 -7.77 30.22
CA ASN A 246 10.43 -8.60 29.06
C ASN A 246 9.71 -7.83 27.94
N ILE A 247 8.86 -6.84 28.28
CA ILE A 247 8.19 -5.99 27.28
C ILE A 247 9.22 -5.10 26.57
N CYS A 248 10.19 -4.53 27.31
CA CYS A 248 11.28 -3.75 26.74
C CYS A 248 12.19 -4.59 25.83
N ASP A 249 12.49 -5.83 26.24
CA ASP A 249 13.29 -6.76 25.44
C ASP A 249 12.55 -7.15 24.14
N ASP A 250 11.24 -7.43 24.23
CA ASP A 250 10.40 -7.74 23.07
C ASP A 250 10.32 -6.54 22.11
N LEU A 251 10.21 -5.31 22.64
CA LEU A 251 10.25 -4.08 21.87
C LEU A 251 11.58 -3.93 21.12
N SER A 252 12.69 -4.06 21.84
CA SER A 252 14.04 -3.97 21.26
C SER A 252 14.28 -5.03 20.18
N THR A 253 13.86 -6.27 20.45
CA THR A 253 14.01 -7.39 19.50
C THR A 253 13.16 -7.12 18.24
N SER A 254 11.92 -6.69 18.40
CA SER A 254 11.04 -6.39 17.27
C SER A 254 11.59 -5.25 16.42
N PHE A 255 12.14 -4.20 17.02
CA PHE A 255 12.76 -3.08 16.32
C PHE A 255 13.97 -3.52 15.50
N SER A 256 14.84 -4.34 16.10
CA SER A 256 16.01 -4.90 15.41
C SER A 256 15.61 -5.69 14.16
N GLN A 257 14.51 -6.43 14.21
CA GLN A 257 14.03 -7.20 13.06
C GLN A 257 13.49 -6.35 11.91
N MET A 258 13.09 -5.09 12.17
CA MET A 258 12.58 -4.16 11.16
C MET A 258 13.62 -3.15 10.68
N MET A 259 14.87 -3.25 11.13
CA MET A 259 15.92 -2.28 10.79
C MET A 259 16.13 -2.14 9.28
N ASP A 260 16.07 -3.24 8.52
CA ASP A 260 16.20 -3.20 7.05
C ASP A 260 15.09 -2.35 6.42
N ALA A 261 13.84 -2.50 6.88
CA ALA A 261 12.71 -1.71 6.40
C ALA A 261 12.89 -0.22 6.74
N ILE A 262 13.37 0.10 7.93
CA ILE A 262 13.65 1.48 8.37
C ILE A 262 14.69 2.15 7.48
N VAL A 263 15.78 1.44 7.17
CA VAL A 263 16.83 1.95 6.28
C VAL A 263 16.25 2.23 4.88
N VAL A 264 15.43 1.33 4.36
CA VAL A 264 14.76 1.53 3.06
C VAL A 264 13.85 2.76 3.09
N VAL A 265 13.06 2.96 4.13
CA VAL A 265 12.20 4.15 4.28
C VAL A 265 13.03 5.43 4.28
N GLY A 266 14.06 5.50 5.12
CA GLY A 266 14.93 6.67 5.23
C GLY A 266 15.61 7.03 3.92
N LEU A 267 16.17 6.03 3.23
CA LEU A 267 16.84 6.24 1.93
C LEU A 267 15.84 6.62 0.83
N SER A 268 14.65 6.04 0.79
CA SER A 268 13.62 6.41 -0.18
C SER A 268 13.18 7.87 0.00
N ARG A 269 12.99 8.32 1.24
CA ARG A 269 12.68 9.72 1.55
C ARG A 269 13.83 10.67 1.23
N THR A 270 15.07 10.22 1.32
CA THR A 270 16.26 11.00 0.94
C THR A 270 16.21 11.47 -0.51
N ILE A 271 15.75 10.60 -1.44
CA ILE A 271 15.60 10.96 -2.85
C ILE A 271 14.67 12.17 -3.01
N LEU A 272 13.53 12.14 -2.32
CA LEU A 272 12.56 13.25 -2.35
C LEU A 272 13.15 14.55 -1.76
N VAL A 273 13.91 14.45 -0.68
CA VAL A 273 14.60 15.61 -0.06
C VAL A 273 15.57 16.25 -1.06
N ILE A 274 16.38 15.44 -1.76
CA ILE A 274 17.33 15.91 -2.77
C ILE A 274 16.59 16.58 -3.93
N MET A 275 15.52 15.98 -4.44
CA MET A 275 14.73 16.49 -5.56
C MET A 275 14.07 17.84 -5.23
N LYS A 276 13.50 17.96 -4.02
CA LYS A 276 12.94 19.24 -3.52
C LYS A 276 14.02 20.31 -3.38
N SER A 277 15.16 19.96 -2.78
CA SER A 277 16.27 20.89 -2.57
C SER A 277 16.87 21.40 -3.87
N GLY A 278 16.89 20.56 -4.92
CA GLY A 278 17.39 20.89 -6.25
C GLY A 278 16.39 21.63 -7.13
N LEU A 279 15.13 21.82 -6.67
CA LEU A 279 14.04 22.40 -7.48
C LEU A 279 13.85 21.68 -8.83
N ILE A 280 14.03 20.34 -8.83
CA ILE A 280 13.98 19.52 -10.06
C ILE A 280 12.54 19.21 -10.44
N ILE A 281 11.65 19.07 -9.44
CA ILE A 281 10.26 18.63 -9.63
C ILE A 281 9.52 19.54 -10.61
N ASP A 282 9.58 20.87 -10.43
CA ASP A 282 8.89 21.83 -11.28
C ASP A 282 9.38 21.77 -12.73
N THR A 283 10.68 21.54 -12.92
CA THR A 283 11.28 21.39 -14.27
C THR A 283 10.74 20.15 -14.98
N VAL A 284 10.63 19.03 -14.27
CA VAL A 284 10.08 17.78 -14.80
C VAL A 284 8.61 17.97 -15.18
N VAL A 285 7.83 18.58 -14.30
CA VAL A 285 6.40 18.86 -14.53
C VAL A 285 6.19 19.72 -15.76
N TYR A 286 6.94 20.82 -15.89
CA TYR A 286 6.86 21.71 -17.05
C TYR A 286 7.23 21.01 -18.36
N ALA A 287 8.32 20.24 -18.37
CA ALA A 287 8.75 19.50 -19.55
C ALA A 287 7.66 18.52 -20.02
N CYS A 288 7.06 17.79 -19.09
CA CYS A 288 6.00 16.84 -19.44
C CYS A 288 4.70 17.53 -19.91
N ALA A 289 4.29 18.64 -19.27
CA ALA A 289 3.14 19.41 -19.72
C ALA A 289 3.31 19.95 -21.16
N SER A 290 4.53 20.37 -21.51
CA SER A 290 4.83 20.87 -22.86
C SER A 290 4.68 19.82 -23.97
N LEU A 291 4.86 18.53 -23.64
CA LEU A 291 4.70 17.42 -24.60
C LEU A 291 3.22 17.12 -24.95
N MET A 292 2.28 17.63 -24.17
CA MET A 292 0.85 17.38 -24.38
C MET A 292 0.17 18.39 -25.29
N ASN A 293 0.85 19.51 -25.61
CA ASN A 293 0.29 20.57 -26.47
C ASN A 293 0.03 20.06 -27.88
N GLY A 294 -1.20 20.29 -28.40
CA GLY A 294 -1.59 19.95 -29.76
C GLY A 294 -1.97 18.48 -30.00
N LEU A 295 -2.03 17.66 -28.96
CA LEU A 295 -2.50 16.29 -29.05
C LEU A 295 -4.04 16.20 -29.08
N PRO A 296 -4.63 15.20 -29.77
CA PRO A 296 -6.05 14.92 -29.66
C PRO A 296 -6.41 14.47 -28.24
N GLN A 297 -7.68 14.64 -27.82
CA GLN A 297 -8.15 14.42 -26.45
C GLN A 297 -7.74 13.05 -25.88
N TRP A 298 -7.93 11.97 -26.64
CA TRP A 298 -7.56 10.61 -26.18
C TRP A 298 -6.04 10.46 -25.95
N ALA A 299 -5.23 11.09 -26.81
CA ALA A 299 -3.78 11.04 -26.66
C ALA A 299 -3.31 11.93 -25.49
N THR A 300 -3.96 13.08 -25.28
CA THR A 300 -3.73 13.93 -24.10
C THR A 300 -4.04 13.17 -22.81
N ALA A 301 -5.18 12.48 -22.77
CA ALA A 301 -5.58 11.68 -21.61
C ALA A 301 -4.57 10.56 -21.31
N GLU A 302 -4.10 9.86 -22.35
CA GLU A 302 -3.08 8.81 -22.22
C GLU A 302 -1.73 9.37 -21.80
N MET A 303 -1.30 10.50 -22.36
CA MET A 303 -0.07 11.18 -21.94
C MET A 303 -0.16 11.67 -20.49
N MET A 304 -1.33 12.15 -20.05
CA MET A 304 -1.56 12.48 -18.65
C MET A 304 -1.39 11.25 -17.75
N LEU A 305 -1.94 10.10 -18.13
CA LEU A 305 -1.80 8.84 -17.40
C LEU A 305 -0.33 8.41 -17.29
N ILE A 306 0.39 8.37 -18.42
CA ILE A 306 1.82 8.02 -18.45
C ILE A 306 2.62 8.97 -17.56
N PHE A 307 2.34 10.26 -17.67
CA PHE A 307 2.99 11.29 -16.91
C PHE A 307 2.75 11.15 -15.40
N GLN A 308 1.53 10.88 -14.97
CA GLN A 308 1.21 10.67 -13.56
C GLN A 308 1.89 9.43 -12.99
N ASN A 309 1.94 8.32 -13.75
CA ASN A 309 2.72 7.14 -13.36
C ASN A 309 4.22 7.46 -13.17
N PHE A 310 4.79 8.29 -14.05
CA PHE A 310 6.19 8.70 -13.95
C PHE A 310 6.43 9.68 -12.80
N LEU A 311 5.51 10.63 -12.58
CA LEU A 311 5.62 11.62 -11.51
C LEU A 311 5.58 11.02 -10.12
N ASN A 312 4.88 9.93 -9.92
CA ASN A 312 4.84 9.26 -8.63
C ASN A 312 6.23 8.76 -8.16
N PHE A 313 7.19 8.58 -9.09
CA PHE A 313 8.59 8.37 -8.69
C PHE A 313 9.16 9.56 -7.91
N PHE A 314 8.79 10.78 -8.29
CA PHE A 314 9.31 12.02 -7.70
C PHE A 314 8.44 12.55 -6.56
N ILE A 315 7.14 12.30 -6.61
CA ILE A 315 6.13 12.76 -5.63
C ILE A 315 5.31 11.56 -5.16
N PRO A 316 5.90 10.65 -4.34
CA PRO A 316 5.23 9.44 -3.90
C PRO A 316 4.20 9.73 -2.78
N SER A 317 3.22 10.55 -3.08
CA SER A 317 2.19 10.99 -2.16
C SER A 317 0.96 11.40 -2.95
N GLY A 318 -0.15 10.68 -2.83
CA GLY A 318 -1.38 10.96 -3.56
C GLY A 318 -1.86 12.40 -3.36
N SER A 319 -2.04 12.85 -2.12
CA SER A 319 -2.44 14.23 -1.82
C SER A 319 -1.41 15.26 -2.28
N GLY A 320 -0.12 14.94 -2.12
CA GLY A 320 0.99 15.80 -2.56
C GLY A 320 1.01 15.93 -4.08
N GLN A 321 0.86 14.83 -4.81
CA GLN A 321 0.81 14.82 -6.27
C GLN A 321 -0.45 15.56 -6.77
N ALA A 322 -1.64 15.32 -6.19
CA ALA A 322 -2.86 16.06 -6.54
C ALA A 322 -2.66 17.57 -6.40
N THR A 323 -2.18 18.01 -5.23
CA THR A 323 -2.01 19.44 -4.93
C THR A 323 -0.99 20.11 -5.84
N ALA A 324 0.11 19.41 -6.18
CA ALA A 324 1.16 19.97 -7.03
C ALA A 324 0.81 19.97 -8.52
N ILE A 325 0.09 18.94 -8.99
CA ILE A 325 -0.04 18.68 -10.43
C ILE A 325 -1.41 19.07 -10.98
N MET A 326 -2.49 18.92 -10.22
CA MET A 326 -3.83 19.24 -10.73
C MET A 326 -3.99 20.71 -11.16
N PRO A 327 -3.38 21.72 -10.50
CA PRO A 327 -3.41 23.11 -10.99
C PRO A 327 -2.81 23.29 -12.40
N ILE A 328 -1.98 22.36 -12.86
CA ILE A 328 -1.34 22.39 -14.19
C ILE A 328 -2.14 21.56 -15.19
N ILE A 329 -2.58 20.37 -14.77
CA ILE A 329 -3.29 19.42 -15.63
C ILE A 329 -4.72 19.89 -15.95
N VAL A 330 -5.40 20.55 -15.01
CA VAL A 330 -6.77 21.03 -15.24
C VAL A 330 -6.84 22.08 -16.35
N PRO A 331 -6.06 23.18 -16.35
CA PRO A 331 -6.02 24.11 -17.48
C PRO A 331 -5.63 23.45 -18.80
N LEU A 332 -4.72 22.45 -18.76
CA LEU A 332 -4.34 21.72 -19.97
C LEU A 332 -5.49 20.84 -20.50
N ALA A 333 -6.27 20.21 -19.63
CA ALA A 333 -7.48 19.50 -20.01
C ALA A 333 -8.48 20.43 -20.67
N ASP A 334 -8.74 21.62 -20.08
CA ASP A 334 -9.63 22.62 -20.63
C ASP A 334 -9.18 23.11 -22.03
N LEU A 335 -7.88 23.37 -22.20
CA LEU A 335 -7.29 23.81 -23.48
C LEU A 335 -7.43 22.77 -24.59
N THR A 336 -7.39 21.49 -24.25
CA THR A 336 -7.54 20.39 -25.22
C THR A 336 -8.99 19.90 -25.37
N GLY A 337 -9.94 20.50 -24.61
CA GLY A 337 -11.34 20.09 -24.58
C GLY A 337 -11.57 18.75 -23.88
N LEU A 338 -10.59 18.26 -23.14
CA LEU A 338 -10.69 17.03 -22.34
C LEU A 338 -11.51 17.30 -21.07
N SER A 339 -12.40 16.39 -20.69
CA SER A 339 -13.14 16.50 -19.43
C SER A 339 -12.17 16.53 -18.24
N ARG A 340 -12.40 17.45 -17.31
CA ARG A 340 -11.65 17.52 -16.04
C ARG A 340 -11.75 16.22 -15.23
N GLN A 341 -12.89 15.47 -15.32
CA GLN A 341 -13.03 14.17 -14.69
C GLN A 341 -12.06 13.11 -15.26
N VAL A 342 -11.79 13.14 -16.57
CA VAL A 342 -10.81 12.26 -17.21
C VAL A 342 -9.40 12.61 -16.72
N ALA A 343 -9.08 13.89 -16.56
CA ALA A 343 -7.80 14.32 -15.99
C ALA A 343 -7.64 13.82 -14.53
N VAL A 344 -8.70 13.92 -13.71
CA VAL A 344 -8.72 13.37 -12.34
C VAL A 344 -8.57 11.84 -12.35
N LEU A 345 -9.19 11.15 -13.32
CA LEU A 345 -9.06 9.69 -13.45
C LEU A 345 -7.63 9.28 -13.82
N ALA A 346 -7.01 9.97 -14.79
CA ALA A 346 -5.63 9.73 -15.21
C ALA A 346 -4.65 9.97 -14.05
N TYR A 347 -4.85 11.04 -13.27
CA TYR A 347 -4.08 11.30 -12.05
C TYR A 347 -4.24 10.13 -11.06
N GLN A 348 -5.47 9.74 -10.73
CA GLN A 348 -5.76 8.71 -9.73
C GLN A 348 -5.15 7.36 -10.07
N PHE A 349 -5.21 6.96 -11.34
CA PHE A 349 -4.61 5.71 -11.80
C PHE A 349 -3.09 5.77 -11.77
N GLY A 350 -2.51 6.86 -12.28
CA GLY A 350 -1.08 7.03 -12.39
C GLY A 350 -0.38 7.06 -11.03
N ASP A 351 -0.92 7.82 -10.08
CA ASP A 351 -0.46 7.81 -8.69
C ASP A 351 -0.68 6.44 -8.04
N GLY A 352 -1.90 5.91 -8.11
CA GLY A 352 -2.29 4.74 -7.35
C GLY A 352 -1.51 3.48 -7.70
N TYR A 353 -1.56 3.02 -8.94
CA TYR A 353 -0.93 1.74 -9.33
C TYR A 353 0.59 1.77 -9.32
N SER A 354 1.20 2.92 -9.60
CA SER A 354 2.64 3.07 -9.61
C SER A 354 3.27 3.07 -8.21
N ASN A 355 2.46 3.15 -7.14
CA ASN A 355 2.91 2.91 -5.77
C ASN A 355 3.49 1.49 -5.56
N MET A 356 3.04 0.51 -6.34
CA MET A 356 3.61 -0.85 -6.33
C MET A 356 4.83 -1.00 -7.25
N LEU A 357 5.13 0.00 -8.09
CA LEU A 357 6.22 -0.02 -9.06
C LEU A 357 7.46 0.71 -8.55
N TRP A 358 7.29 1.94 -8.07
CA TRP A 358 8.42 2.81 -7.76
C TRP A 358 9.02 2.54 -6.39
N PRO A 359 10.35 2.38 -6.29
CA PRO A 359 11.01 2.16 -4.99
C PRO A 359 11.00 3.40 -4.09
N THR A 360 10.70 4.56 -4.62
CA THR A 360 10.53 5.81 -3.87
C THR A 360 9.18 5.94 -3.20
N ALA A 361 8.21 5.11 -3.62
CA ALA A 361 6.86 5.03 -3.08
C ALA A 361 6.74 3.90 -2.02
N SER A 362 5.52 3.48 -1.73
CA SER A 362 5.21 2.45 -0.74
C SER A 362 5.74 1.05 -1.07
N CYS A 363 6.12 0.79 -2.32
CA CYS A 363 6.66 -0.48 -2.78
C CYS A 363 7.88 -0.93 -1.98
N ALA A 364 8.90 -0.06 -1.85
CA ALA A 364 10.12 -0.41 -1.14
C ALA A 364 9.85 -0.67 0.36
N ILE A 365 8.94 0.10 0.95
CA ILE A 365 8.52 -0.06 2.35
C ILE A 365 7.87 -1.42 2.56
N ALA A 366 6.85 -1.75 1.75
CA ALA A 366 6.13 -3.01 1.84
C ALA A 366 7.05 -4.22 1.60
N MET A 367 7.95 -4.13 0.61
CA MET A 367 8.92 -5.18 0.31
C MET A 367 9.98 -5.35 1.40
N GLY A 368 10.44 -4.25 2.01
CA GLY A 368 11.35 -4.27 3.16
C GLY A 368 10.73 -5.01 4.36
N ILE A 369 9.49 -4.66 4.71
CA ILE A 369 8.74 -5.34 5.79
C ILE A 369 8.51 -6.81 5.47
N ALA A 370 8.16 -7.11 4.22
CA ALA A 370 7.93 -8.47 3.74
C ALA A 370 9.20 -9.31 3.60
N LYS A 371 10.39 -8.71 3.76
CA LYS A 371 11.69 -9.33 3.47
C LYS A 371 11.77 -9.91 2.05
N ILE A 372 11.12 -9.25 1.09
CA ILE A 372 11.13 -9.62 -0.32
C ILE A 372 12.13 -8.71 -1.05
N PRO A 373 13.22 -9.25 -1.63
CA PRO A 373 14.12 -8.44 -2.45
C PRO A 373 13.35 -7.79 -3.62
N LEU A 374 13.57 -6.49 -3.88
CA LEU A 374 12.87 -5.75 -4.94
C LEU A 374 12.96 -6.43 -6.31
N GLY A 375 14.11 -7.04 -6.64
CA GLY A 375 14.25 -7.79 -7.89
C GLY A 375 13.31 -9.00 -8.00
N LYS A 376 12.99 -9.65 -6.87
CA LYS A 376 12.02 -10.75 -6.82
C LYS A 376 10.58 -10.21 -6.95
N TRP A 377 10.29 -9.08 -6.29
CA TRP A 377 9.01 -8.40 -6.47
C TRP A 377 8.79 -8.00 -7.93
N TYR A 378 9.76 -7.35 -8.56
CA TYR A 378 9.65 -6.94 -9.97
C TYR A 378 9.50 -8.12 -10.93
N LYS A 379 10.13 -9.26 -10.65
CA LYS A 379 9.92 -10.48 -11.46
C LYS A 379 8.45 -10.93 -11.46
N PHE A 380 7.74 -10.75 -10.34
CA PHE A 380 6.30 -10.99 -10.24
C PHE A 380 5.50 -9.82 -10.81
N PHE A 381 5.82 -8.60 -10.37
CA PHE A 381 4.93 -7.46 -10.52
C PHE A 381 5.02 -6.77 -11.90
N LEU A 382 6.17 -6.73 -12.57
CA LEU A 382 6.26 -6.03 -13.87
C LEU A 382 5.29 -6.60 -14.93
N PRO A 383 5.14 -7.92 -15.10
CA PRO A 383 4.12 -8.45 -16.01
C PRO A 383 2.69 -8.08 -15.57
N VAL A 384 2.44 -8.06 -14.25
CA VAL A 384 1.14 -7.67 -13.69
C VAL A 384 0.90 -6.18 -13.92
N PHE A 385 1.91 -5.33 -13.70
CA PHE A 385 1.82 -3.89 -13.97
C PHE A 385 1.51 -3.63 -15.44
N GLY A 386 2.10 -4.39 -16.37
CA GLY A 386 1.76 -4.32 -17.79
C GLY A 386 0.27 -4.56 -18.06
N ILE A 387 -0.32 -5.57 -17.40
CA ILE A 387 -1.78 -5.82 -17.50
C ILE A 387 -2.57 -4.65 -16.91
N LEU A 388 -2.20 -4.21 -15.70
CA LEU A 388 -2.87 -3.07 -15.03
C LEU A 388 -2.75 -1.80 -15.86
N PHE A 389 -1.59 -1.55 -16.49
CA PHE A 389 -1.35 -0.36 -17.31
C PHE A 389 -2.24 -0.36 -18.57
N VAL A 390 -2.33 -1.50 -19.26
CA VAL A 390 -3.25 -1.63 -20.41
C VAL A 390 -4.71 -1.39 -19.98
N MET A 391 -5.09 -1.88 -18.81
CA MET A 391 -6.43 -1.60 -18.26
C MET A 391 -6.62 -0.12 -17.91
N GLN A 392 -5.63 0.53 -17.30
CA GLN A 392 -5.66 1.97 -17.03
C GLN A 392 -5.88 2.75 -18.32
N SER A 393 -5.05 2.49 -19.35
CA SER A 393 -5.15 3.10 -20.69
C SER A 393 -6.54 2.88 -21.29
N PHE A 394 -7.04 1.65 -21.25
CA PHE A 394 -8.38 1.33 -21.74
C PHE A 394 -9.46 2.17 -21.06
N PHE A 395 -9.46 2.24 -19.72
CA PHE A 395 -10.49 2.98 -19.00
C PHE A 395 -10.35 4.51 -19.14
N VAL A 396 -9.14 5.04 -19.25
CA VAL A 396 -8.91 6.48 -19.48
C VAL A 396 -9.37 6.87 -20.90
N ILE A 397 -9.02 6.08 -21.90
CA ILE A 397 -9.44 6.31 -23.29
C ILE A 397 -10.96 6.13 -23.41
N LEU A 398 -11.54 5.08 -22.83
CA LEU A 398 -12.99 4.87 -22.82
C LEU A 398 -13.72 6.06 -22.16
N ALA A 399 -13.21 6.54 -21.01
CA ALA A 399 -13.75 7.71 -20.32
C ALA A 399 -13.78 8.96 -21.21
N THR A 400 -12.77 9.13 -22.07
CA THR A 400 -12.72 10.23 -23.04
C THR A 400 -13.84 10.11 -24.09
N PHE A 401 -14.04 8.91 -24.64
CA PHE A 401 -15.04 8.67 -25.68
C PHE A 401 -16.49 8.74 -25.19
N ILE A 402 -16.74 8.33 -23.94
CA ILE A 402 -18.10 8.41 -23.35
C ILE A 402 -18.38 9.80 -22.74
N HIS A 403 -17.48 10.76 -22.90
CA HIS A 403 -17.56 12.09 -22.29
C HIS A 403 -17.82 12.02 -20.79
N TYR A 404 -16.99 11.24 -20.07
CA TYR A 404 -17.09 11.05 -18.63
C TYR A 404 -17.01 12.37 -17.87
N VAL A 405 -18.10 12.73 -17.14
CA VAL A 405 -18.29 13.99 -16.42
C VAL A 405 -18.69 13.78 -14.96
#